data_7d5453e8dafd3c7528dce75ba2b4dec3
#
_entry.id   7d5453e8dafd3c7528dce75ba2b4dec3
#
_cell.length_a   1.000
_cell.length_b   1.000
_cell.length_c   1.000
_cell.angle_alpha   90.00
_cell.angle_beta   90.00
_cell.angle_gamma   90.00
#
_symmetry.space_group_name_H-M   'P 1'
#
loop_
_entity.id
_entity.type
_entity.pdbx_description
1 polymer ?
#
loop_
_entity_poly.entity_id
_entity_poly.type
_entity_poly.pdbx_seq_one_letter_code
_entity_poly.pdbx_strand_id
1 'polypeptide(L)'
;MKEDGIYLDLTLGRAGHSQEILKKLTTGHLYCFDKDQQAIDESQPILAKISPNFTLIKSDFQNFDLELAKLNIFKVDGILADLGVSSPQLDDFSRGFSYSKDSYLDMRMDQTQKLDAHYIVNNYSEAAIKKLLQFNADVKLARQVAKAICNNRPIDTTLQLSTIIKNTYPAYLLRQKNPLKAVFQAIRIEVNGELESLQVMLSKVDKILNKNGILAIISFHSIEDKMIKTFFNSLKLETSTYKLPIQMQENYKIKKIIVSDQEKNTNYRSRSATLRTLQKLID
;
A
#
# COMPACT_ATOMS: atom_id res chain seq x y z
N MET A 1 -5.27 -22.40 2.13
CA MET A 1 -5.94 -22.03 0.87
C MET A 1 -6.73 -23.24 0.39
N LYS A 2 -7.83 -23.01 -0.34
CA LYS A 2 -8.58 -24.05 -1.07
C LYS A 2 -8.07 -24.06 -2.51
N GLU A 3 -7.92 -25.24 -3.12
CA GLU A 3 -7.41 -25.38 -4.47
C GLU A 3 -8.40 -24.96 -5.57
N ASP A 4 -9.70 -24.94 -5.23
CA ASP A 4 -10.83 -24.51 -6.05
C ASP A 4 -11.35 -23.10 -5.68
N GLY A 5 -10.67 -22.41 -4.76
CA GLY A 5 -11.10 -21.12 -4.21
C GLY A 5 -10.82 -19.93 -5.13
N ILE A 6 -11.48 -18.81 -4.86
CA ILE A 6 -11.28 -17.52 -5.53
C ILE A 6 -10.43 -16.62 -4.64
N TYR A 7 -9.33 -16.12 -5.18
CA TYR A 7 -8.39 -15.27 -4.45
C TYR A 7 -8.13 -13.96 -5.17
N LEU A 8 -7.84 -12.92 -4.37
CA LEU A 8 -7.43 -11.61 -4.87
C LEU A 8 -6.00 -11.31 -4.42
N ASP A 9 -5.19 -10.83 -5.34
CA ASP A 9 -3.98 -10.05 -5.05
C ASP A 9 -4.23 -8.61 -5.48
N LEU A 10 -4.42 -7.72 -4.51
CA LEU A 10 -4.80 -6.32 -4.75
C LEU A 10 -3.59 -5.43 -5.11
N THR A 11 -2.38 -6.01 -5.10
CA THR A 11 -1.10 -5.31 -5.27
C THR A 11 -0.13 -6.22 -6.01
N LEU A 12 -0.44 -6.51 -7.27
CA LEU A 12 0.27 -7.48 -8.10
C LEU A 12 1.80 -7.28 -8.12
N GLY A 13 2.25 -6.03 -8.31
CA GLY A 13 3.66 -5.68 -8.44
C GLY A 13 4.38 -6.56 -9.47
N ARG A 14 5.39 -7.31 -9.02
CA ARG A 14 6.13 -8.31 -9.86
C ARG A 14 5.60 -9.73 -9.70
N ALA A 15 4.36 -9.88 -9.32
CA ALA A 15 3.67 -11.16 -9.14
C ALA A 15 4.33 -12.13 -8.14
N GLY A 16 5.13 -11.64 -7.18
CA GLY A 16 5.81 -12.52 -6.23
C GLY A 16 4.83 -13.36 -5.42
N HIS A 17 3.88 -12.73 -4.80
CA HIS A 17 2.80 -13.38 -4.04
C HIS A 17 1.82 -14.11 -4.96
N SER A 18 1.44 -13.49 -6.07
CA SER A 18 0.54 -14.07 -7.06
C SER A 18 1.03 -15.42 -7.59
N GLN A 19 2.34 -15.57 -7.85
CA GLN A 19 2.93 -16.85 -8.26
C GLN A 19 2.71 -17.94 -7.20
N GLU A 20 2.96 -17.63 -5.93
CA GLU A 20 2.82 -18.61 -4.85
C GLU A 20 1.35 -18.98 -4.59
N ILE A 21 0.42 -18.04 -4.78
CA ILE A 21 -1.01 -18.32 -4.75
C ILE A 21 -1.40 -19.21 -5.91
N LEU A 22 -1.02 -18.84 -7.13
CA LEU A 22 -1.41 -19.54 -8.36
C LEU A 22 -0.91 -21.00 -8.42
N LYS A 23 0.30 -21.28 -7.91
CA LYS A 23 0.84 -22.65 -7.77
C LYS A 23 -0.01 -23.56 -6.89
N LYS A 24 -0.86 -23.00 -6.01
CA LYS A 24 -1.72 -23.77 -5.09
C LYS A 24 -3.14 -23.96 -5.63
N LEU A 25 -3.47 -23.34 -6.75
CA LEU A 25 -4.79 -23.45 -7.37
C LEU A 25 -4.78 -24.55 -8.42
N THR A 26 -5.85 -25.34 -8.44
CA THR A 26 -6.12 -26.36 -9.47
C THR A 26 -7.25 -25.90 -10.39
N THR A 27 -8.45 -25.73 -9.85
CA THR A 27 -9.65 -25.25 -10.55
C THR A 27 -10.10 -23.87 -10.08
N GLY A 28 -9.49 -23.35 -9.00
CA GLY A 28 -9.73 -22.01 -8.49
C GLY A 28 -9.18 -20.92 -9.40
N HIS A 29 -9.42 -19.64 -9.05
CA HIS A 29 -9.02 -18.52 -9.87
C HIS A 29 -8.38 -17.39 -9.03
N LEU A 30 -7.37 -16.73 -9.60
CA LEU A 30 -6.68 -15.59 -9.01
C LEU A 30 -6.96 -14.30 -9.80
N TYR A 31 -7.53 -13.30 -9.15
CA TYR A 31 -7.69 -11.95 -9.71
C TYR A 31 -6.62 -11.04 -9.14
N CYS A 32 -5.79 -10.47 -10.01
CA CYS A 32 -4.67 -9.61 -9.62
C CYS A 32 -4.91 -8.18 -10.07
N PHE A 33 -4.73 -7.25 -9.16
CA PHE A 33 -4.92 -5.82 -9.38
C PHE A 33 -3.59 -5.08 -9.31
N ASP A 34 -3.40 -4.15 -10.22
CA ASP A 34 -2.39 -3.09 -10.10
C ASP A 34 -2.84 -1.86 -10.90
N LYS A 35 -2.49 -0.67 -10.42
CA LYS A 35 -2.72 0.56 -11.17
C LYS A 35 -1.57 0.89 -12.12
N ASP A 36 -0.39 0.27 -11.93
CA ASP A 36 0.78 0.42 -12.80
C ASP A 36 0.69 -0.51 -13.99
N GLN A 37 0.56 0.04 -15.21
CA GLN A 37 0.50 -0.76 -16.43
C GLN A 37 1.75 -1.62 -16.62
N GLN A 38 2.92 -1.11 -16.23
CA GLN A 38 4.17 -1.85 -16.32
C GLN A 38 4.13 -3.13 -15.46
N ALA A 39 3.54 -3.06 -14.26
CA ALA A 39 3.36 -4.24 -13.40
C ALA A 39 2.49 -5.30 -14.07
N ILE A 40 1.39 -4.88 -14.71
CA ILE A 40 0.48 -5.77 -15.46
C ILE A 40 1.24 -6.48 -16.60
N ASP A 41 1.91 -5.69 -17.45
CA ASP A 41 2.58 -6.20 -18.66
C ASP A 41 3.72 -7.17 -18.33
N GLU A 42 4.52 -6.87 -17.31
CA GLU A 42 5.65 -7.70 -16.90
C GLU A 42 5.21 -8.97 -16.15
N SER A 43 4.09 -8.93 -15.42
CA SER A 43 3.61 -10.06 -14.64
C SER A 43 2.83 -11.09 -15.47
N GLN A 44 2.20 -10.67 -16.57
CA GLN A 44 1.42 -11.58 -17.42
C GLN A 44 2.21 -12.78 -17.94
N PRO A 45 3.38 -12.63 -18.57
CA PRO A 45 4.15 -13.79 -19.05
C PRO A 45 4.71 -14.66 -17.92
N ILE A 46 4.88 -14.10 -16.70
CA ILE A 46 5.35 -14.83 -15.54
C ILE A 46 4.25 -15.79 -15.05
N LEU A 47 3.03 -15.26 -14.84
CA LEU A 47 1.90 -16.04 -14.33
C LEU A 47 1.40 -17.06 -15.37
N ALA A 48 1.40 -16.71 -16.66
CA ALA A 48 0.98 -17.59 -17.74
C ALA A 48 1.84 -18.89 -17.86
N LYS A 49 3.08 -18.86 -17.39
CA LYS A 49 3.94 -20.05 -17.31
C LYS A 49 3.54 -21.02 -16.20
N ILE A 50 2.74 -20.58 -15.22
CA ILE A 50 2.34 -21.39 -14.07
C ILE A 50 0.97 -22.00 -14.30
N SER A 51 -0.03 -21.21 -14.68
CA SER A 51 -1.41 -21.65 -14.91
C SER A 51 -2.18 -20.58 -15.69
N PRO A 52 -3.21 -20.94 -16.46
CA PRO A 52 -4.13 -19.99 -17.08
C PRO A 52 -5.18 -19.43 -16.10
N ASN A 53 -5.26 -19.92 -14.86
CA ASN A 53 -6.32 -19.62 -13.91
C ASN A 53 -6.10 -18.27 -13.21
N PHE A 54 -5.80 -17.21 -13.94
CA PHE A 54 -5.67 -15.86 -13.42
C PHE A 54 -6.26 -14.80 -14.36
N THR A 55 -6.59 -13.67 -13.79
CA THR A 55 -7.03 -12.46 -14.54
C THR A 55 -6.29 -11.25 -13.98
N LEU A 56 -5.66 -10.47 -14.86
CA LEU A 56 -5.01 -9.21 -14.53
C LEU A 56 -5.99 -8.05 -14.76
N ILE A 57 -6.10 -7.17 -13.79
CA ILE A 57 -7.03 -6.03 -13.81
C ILE A 57 -6.23 -4.75 -13.53
N LYS A 58 -6.11 -3.88 -14.56
CA LYS A 58 -5.53 -2.56 -14.37
C LYS A 58 -6.54 -1.67 -13.66
N SER A 59 -6.43 -1.55 -12.36
CA SER A 59 -7.29 -0.70 -11.53
C SER A 59 -6.62 -0.41 -10.19
N ASP A 60 -6.97 0.72 -9.59
CA ASP A 60 -6.68 0.94 -8.17
C ASP A 60 -7.49 -0.05 -7.32
N PHE A 61 -6.86 -0.64 -6.32
CA PHE A 61 -7.48 -1.65 -5.47
C PHE A 61 -8.71 -1.14 -4.69
N GLN A 62 -8.91 0.17 -4.54
CA GLN A 62 -10.15 0.70 -3.95
C GLN A 62 -11.41 0.34 -4.76
N ASN A 63 -11.26 0.03 -6.04
CA ASN A 63 -12.34 -0.31 -6.96
C ASN A 63 -12.53 -1.82 -7.13
N PHE A 64 -11.86 -2.64 -6.33
CA PHE A 64 -11.85 -4.10 -6.52
C PHE A 64 -13.25 -4.72 -6.59
N ASP A 65 -14.19 -4.22 -5.79
CA ASP A 65 -15.58 -4.69 -5.75
C ASP A 65 -16.33 -4.40 -7.06
N LEU A 66 -16.12 -3.21 -7.63
CA LEU A 66 -16.73 -2.81 -8.89
C LEU A 66 -16.18 -3.64 -10.07
N GLU A 67 -14.87 -3.86 -10.10
CA GLU A 67 -14.24 -4.65 -11.16
C GLU A 67 -14.66 -6.13 -11.08
N LEU A 68 -14.74 -6.69 -9.88
CA LEU A 68 -15.21 -8.07 -9.70
C LEU A 68 -16.70 -8.23 -10.05
N ALA A 69 -17.53 -7.22 -9.74
CA ALA A 69 -18.95 -7.23 -10.10
C ALA A 69 -19.17 -7.33 -11.61
N LYS A 70 -18.30 -6.67 -12.44
CA LYS A 70 -18.33 -6.82 -13.92
C LYS A 70 -18.08 -8.25 -14.37
N LEU A 71 -17.38 -9.03 -13.56
CA LEU A 71 -17.07 -10.45 -13.80
C LEU A 71 -18.05 -11.40 -13.11
N ASN A 72 -19.12 -10.87 -12.48
CA ASN A 72 -20.10 -11.61 -11.67
C ASN A 72 -19.47 -12.34 -10.46
N ILE A 73 -18.40 -11.78 -9.89
CA ILE A 73 -17.73 -12.29 -8.69
C ILE A 73 -18.15 -11.42 -7.51
N PHE A 74 -18.85 -12.00 -6.55
CA PHE A 74 -19.37 -11.29 -5.37
C PHE A 74 -18.81 -11.80 -4.06
N LYS A 75 -18.11 -12.94 -4.08
CA LYS A 75 -17.52 -13.57 -2.90
C LYS A 75 -16.16 -14.17 -3.22
N VAL A 76 -15.23 -14.09 -2.28
CA VAL A 76 -13.87 -14.62 -2.43
C VAL A 76 -13.41 -15.34 -1.17
N ASP A 77 -12.47 -16.29 -1.30
CA ASP A 77 -11.92 -17.10 -0.21
C ASP A 77 -10.67 -16.48 0.42
N GLY A 78 -10.05 -15.53 -0.25
CA GLY A 78 -8.94 -14.79 0.33
C GLY A 78 -8.53 -13.55 -0.45
N ILE A 79 -7.99 -12.59 0.29
CA ILE A 79 -7.53 -11.30 -0.24
C ILE A 79 -6.15 -11.05 0.32
N LEU A 80 -5.21 -10.71 -0.55
CA LEU A 80 -3.88 -10.21 -0.20
C LEU A 80 -3.75 -8.76 -0.65
N ALA A 81 -3.15 -7.92 0.18
CA ALA A 81 -2.69 -6.59 -0.17
C ALA A 81 -1.28 -6.35 0.41
N ASP A 82 -0.28 -6.19 -0.45
CA ASP A 82 1.10 -5.83 -0.08
C ASP A 82 1.29 -4.34 -0.40
N LEU A 83 1.12 -3.47 0.62
CA LEU A 83 1.00 -2.03 0.43
C LEU A 83 2.33 -1.36 0.10
N GLY A 84 2.24 -0.21 -0.54
CA GLY A 84 3.38 0.64 -0.87
C GLY A 84 3.91 0.46 -2.29
N VAL A 85 5.20 0.72 -2.49
CA VAL A 85 5.86 0.69 -3.80
C VAL A 85 6.56 -0.63 -4.06
N SER A 86 6.49 -1.09 -5.29
CA SER A 86 7.22 -2.27 -5.73
C SER A 86 8.73 -1.98 -5.85
N SER A 87 9.55 -3.05 -5.77
CA SER A 87 11.00 -2.91 -5.95
C SER A 87 11.39 -2.27 -7.28
N PRO A 88 10.78 -2.62 -8.43
CA PRO A 88 11.09 -1.96 -9.69
C PRO A 88 10.79 -0.47 -9.72
N GLN A 89 9.69 -0.03 -9.09
CA GLN A 89 9.40 1.41 -9.00
C GLN A 89 10.48 2.18 -8.23
N LEU A 90 11.13 1.54 -7.25
CA LEU A 90 12.26 2.12 -6.52
C LEU A 90 13.60 2.01 -7.28
N ASP A 91 13.77 0.96 -8.08
CA ASP A 91 15.01 0.66 -8.81
C ASP A 91 15.07 1.39 -10.15
N ASP A 92 13.92 1.70 -10.76
CA ASP A 92 13.81 2.59 -11.91
C ASP A 92 13.79 4.05 -11.44
N PHE A 93 14.99 4.67 -11.48
CA PHE A 93 15.13 6.04 -11.02
C PHE A 93 14.31 7.05 -11.84
N SER A 94 14.01 6.77 -13.11
CA SER A 94 13.19 7.65 -13.96
C SER A 94 11.79 7.88 -13.43
N ARG A 95 11.28 6.97 -12.59
CA ARG A 95 9.97 7.06 -11.93
C ARG A 95 9.93 8.06 -10.76
N GLY A 96 11.06 8.62 -10.33
CA GLY A 96 11.12 9.67 -9.31
C GLY A 96 10.83 9.24 -7.87
N PHE A 97 10.70 7.96 -7.56
CA PHE A 97 10.44 7.47 -6.19
C PHE A 97 11.67 7.54 -5.27
N SER A 98 12.86 7.58 -5.84
CA SER A 98 14.11 7.56 -5.09
C SER A 98 14.69 8.95 -4.91
N TYR A 99 15.15 9.25 -3.70
CA TYR A 99 15.90 10.46 -3.37
C TYR A 99 17.41 10.29 -3.52
N SER A 100 17.90 9.14 -3.99
CA SER A 100 19.33 8.82 -4.05
C SER A 100 19.99 9.16 -5.37
N LYS A 101 19.21 9.30 -6.44
CA LYS A 101 19.67 9.70 -7.77
C LYS A 101 18.78 10.80 -8.32
N ASP A 102 19.33 11.58 -9.24
CA ASP A 102 18.60 12.68 -9.86
C ASP A 102 17.66 12.19 -10.95
N SER A 103 16.43 12.66 -10.88
CA SER A 103 15.38 12.38 -11.87
C SER A 103 14.24 13.38 -11.72
N TYR A 104 13.36 13.44 -12.70
CA TYR A 104 12.14 14.23 -12.62
C TYR A 104 11.27 13.79 -11.42
N LEU A 105 10.60 14.73 -10.78
CA LEU A 105 9.72 14.51 -9.63
C LEU A 105 8.36 13.95 -10.09
N ASP A 106 8.30 12.68 -10.47
CA ASP A 106 7.09 12.01 -10.91
C ASP A 106 6.33 11.37 -9.74
N MET A 107 6.81 10.29 -9.20
CA MET A 107 6.24 9.45 -8.14
C MET A 107 4.86 8.85 -8.45
N ARG A 108 4.35 8.89 -9.68
CA ARG A 108 3.08 8.26 -10.05
C ARG A 108 3.26 6.75 -10.20
N MET A 109 2.38 5.98 -9.59
CA MET A 109 2.25 4.54 -9.88
C MET A 109 1.51 4.35 -11.21
N ASP A 110 0.35 4.99 -11.38
CA ASP A 110 -0.34 5.09 -12.66
C ASP A 110 0.18 6.32 -13.44
N GLN A 111 1.01 6.09 -14.44
CA GLN A 111 1.60 7.16 -15.26
C GLN A 111 0.58 7.91 -16.13
N THR A 112 -0.67 7.42 -16.22
CA THR A 112 -1.73 8.11 -16.96
C THR A 112 -2.45 9.18 -16.14
N GLN A 113 -2.30 9.19 -14.81
CA GLN A 113 -2.88 10.21 -13.94
C GLN A 113 -2.17 11.57 -14.13
N LYS A 114 -2.90 12.67 -13.86
CA LYS A 114 -2.35 14.02 -14.02
C LYS A 114 -1.50 14.50 -12.86
N LEU A 115 -1.87 14.10 -11.63
CA LEU A 115 -1.19 14.53 -10.41
C LEU A 115 0.12 13.77 -10.25
N ASP A 116 1.23 14.50 -10.22
CA ASP A 116 2.57 14.01 -9.95
C ASP A 116 3.23 14.78 -8.78
N ALA A 117 4.40 14.37 -8.36
CA ALA A 117 5.13 15.02 -7.27
C ALA A 117 5.60 16.43 -7.65
N HIS A 118 5.93 16.66 -8.92
CA HIS A 118 6.31 17.97 -9.44
C HIS A 118 5.16 18.97 -9.26
N TYR A 119 3.94 18.59 -9.61
CA TYR A 119 2.76 19.44 -9.41
C TYR A 119 2.55 19.79 -7.95
N ILE A 120 2.67 18.81 -7.03
CA ILE A 120 2.49 19.01 -5.59
C ILE A 120 3.50 20.03 -5.06
N VAL A 121 4.79 19.81 -5.30
CA VAL A 121 5.83 20.69 -4.74
C VAL A 121 5.80 22.10 -5.32
N ASN A 122 5.36 22.27 -6.57
CA ASN A 122 5.36 23.57 -7.23
C ASN A 122 4.05 24.35 -7.10
N ASN A 123 2.89 23.68 -6.92
CA ASN A 123 1.59 24.34 -7.00
C ASN A 123 0.78 24.32 -5.69
N TYR A 124 1.03 23.35 -4.79
CA TYR A 124 0.31 23.30 -3.51
C TYR A 124 0.68 24.50 -2.63
N SER A 125 -0.26 25.03 -1.84
CA SER A 125 0.02 26.05 -0.85
C SER A 125 0.92 25.51 0.27
N GLU A 126 1.64 26.40 0.97
CA GLU A 126 2.46 26.02 2.15
C GLU A 126 1.63 25.24 3.18
N ALA A 127 0.38 25.68 3.41
CA ALA A 127 -0.54 25.02 4.34
C ALA A 127 -0.90 23.58 3.88
N ALA A 128 -1.12 23.38 2.59
CA ALA A 128 -1.41 22.07 2.02
C ALA A 128 -0.20 21.14 2.12
N ILE A 129 1.01 21.61 1.75
CA ILE A 129 2.25 20.84 1.88
C ILE A 129 2.50 20.49 3.36
N LYS A 130 2.37 21.45 4.29
CA LYS A 130 2.50 21.15 5.71
C LYS A 130 1.53 20.05 6.15
N LYS A 131 0.27 20.14 5.73
CA LYS A 131 -0.78 19.16 6.08
C LYS A 131 -0.40 17.77 5.58
N LEU A 132 -0.06 17.60 4.30
CA LEU A 132 0.32 16.29 3.76
C LEU A 132 1.57 15.71 4.46
N LEU A 133 2.57 16.54 4.78
CA LEU A 133 3.77 16.10 5.49
C LEU A 133 3.47 15.58 6.91
N GLN A 134 2.51 16.19 7.59
CA GLN A 134 2.09 15.78 8.92
C GLN A 134 1.22 14.52 8.89
N PHE A 135 0.23 14.47 8.00
CA PHE A 135 -0.75 13.38 7.97
C PHE A 135 -0.22 12.10 7.30
N ASN A 136 0.56 12.23 6.22
CA ASN A 136 0.99 11.09 5.43
C ASN A 136 2.29 10.45 5.96
N ALA A 137 3.12 11.15 6.76
CA ALA A 137 4.38 10.58 7.24
C ALA A 137 4.88 11.11 8.59
N ASP A 138 4.07 11.86 9.33
CA ASP A 138 4.44 12.41 10.65
C ASP A 138 5.80 13.15 10.64
N VAL A 139 6.01 14.01 9.63
CA VAL A 139 7.26 14.75 9.44
C VAL A 139 7.44 15.78 10.54
N LYS A 140 8.48 15.65 11.38
CA LYS A 140 8.71 16.50 12.57
C LYS A 140 8.79 18.00 12.26
N LEU A 141 9.51 18.38 11.20
CA LEU A 141 9.68 19.80 10.81
C LEU A 141 8.79 20.16 9.61
N ALA A 142 7.56 19.63 9.56
CA ALA A 142 6.65 19.81 8.43
C ALA A 142 6.43 21.27 8.02
N ARG A 143 6.30 22.20 8.98
CA ARG A 143 6.14 23.63 8.69
C ARG A 143 7.39 24.22 8.02
N GLN A 144 8.58 23.92 8.56
CA GLN A 144 9.84 24.44 8.03
C GLN A 144 10.11 23.87 6.64
N VAL A 145 9.87 22.56 6.44
CA VAL A 145 10.02 21.90 5.14
C VAL A 145 9.03 22.47 4.12
N ALA A 146 7.76 22.65 4.47
CA ALA A 146 6.77 23.25 3.59
C ALA A 146 7.17 24.68 3.15
N LYS A 147 7.59 25.52 4.10
CA LYS A 147 8.09 26.87 3.81
C LYS A 147 9.32 26.83 2.90
N ALA A 148 10.28 25.92 3.17
CA ALA A 148 11.49 25.78 2.35
C ALA A 148 11.16 25.35 0.92
N ILE A 149 10.23 24.40 0.73
CA ILE A 149 9.75 24.00 -0.59
C ILE A 149 9.17 25.22 -1.34
N CYS A 150 8.23 25.95 -0.71
CA CYS A 150 7.60 27.10 -1.35
C CYS A 150 8.59 28.22 -1.74
N ASN A 151 9.61 28.45 -0.91
CA ASN A 151 10.60 29.53 -1.13
C ASN A 151 11.64 29.17 -2.21
N ASN A 152 11.79 27.89 -2.57
CA ASN A 152 12.80 27.42 -3.52
C ASN A 152 12.20 26.93 -4.85
N ARG A 153 10.96 27.28 -5.14
CA ARG A 153 10.32 26.98 -6.43
C ARG A 153 10.95 27.78 -7.57
N PRO A 154 11.03 27.22 -8.78
CA PRO A 154 10.57 25.88 -9.19
C PRO A 154 11.52 24.75 -8.74
N ILE A 155 10.96 23.56 -8.48
CA ILE A 155 11.67 22.35 -8.07
C ILE A 155 11.32 21.25 -9.06
N ASP A 156 12.26 20.85 -9.91
CA ASP A 156 11.99 19.93 -11.02
C ASP A 156 12.47 18.51 -10.72
N THR A 157 13.49 18.36 -9.86
CA THR A 157 14.15 17.08 -9.68
C THR A 157 14.20 16.60 -8.23
N THR A 158 14.38 15.29 -8.10
CA THR A 158 14.51 14.61 -6.80
C THR A 158 15.72 15.12 -6.00
N LEU A 159 16.85 15.43 -6.64
CA LEU A 159 18.02 15.96 -5.93
C LEU A 159 17.83 17.42 -5.49
N GLN A 160 17.17 18.25 -6.28
CA GLN A 160 16.81 19.61 -5.86
C GLN A 160 15.94 19.55 -4.59
N LEU A 161 14.87 18.76 -4.60
CA LEU A 161 14.02 18.57 -3.44
C LEU A 161 14.80 18.01 -2.24
N SER A 162 15.63 17.01 -2.46
CA SER A 162 16.47 16.40 -1.41
C SER A 162 17.40 17.41 -0.75
N THR A 163 18.01 18.29 -1.54
CA THR A 163 18.91 19.33 -1.07
C THR A 163 18.16 20.35 -0.21
N ILE A 164 17.00 20.82 -0.67
CA ILE A 164 16.14 21.73 0.08
C ILE A 164 15.75 21.14 1.44
N ILE A 165 15.34 19.87 1.46
CA ILE A 165 14.96 19.17 2.69
C ILE A 165 16.16 19.09 3.62
N LYS A 166 17.32 18.63 3.16
CA LYS A 166 18.55 18.49 3.98
C LYS A 166 18.94 19.84 4.61
N ASN A 167 18.89 20.92 3.85
CA ASN A 167 19.25 22.28 4.31
C ASN A 167 18.27 22.82 5.36
N THR A 168 17.05 22.26 5.43
CA THR A 168 16.04 22.66 6.44
C THR A 168 16.28 22.00 7.80
N TYR A 169 17.00 20.88 7.84
CA TYR A 169 17.22 20.13 9.08
C TYR A 169 18.56 20.49 9.74
N PRO A 170 18.57 20.72 11.07
CA PRO A 170 19.81 20.83 11.83
C PRO A 170 20.67 19.57 11.69
N ALA A 171 22.01 19.74 11.64
CA ALA A 171 22.94 18.65 11.43
C ALA A 171 22.80 17.47 12.42
N TYR A 172 22.44 17.75 13.68
CA TYR A 172 22.27 16.71 14.68
C TYR A 172 21.04 15.82 14.39
N LEU A 173 19.95 16.35 13.81
CA LEU A 173 18.78 15.56 13.41
C LEU A 173 19.07 14.69 12.18
N LEU A 174 19.86 15.21 11.23
CA LEU A 174 20.29 14.44 10.05
C LEU A 174 21.12 13.19 10.42
N ARG A 175 21.90 13.29 11.51
CA ARG A 175 22.69 12.14 12.02
C ARG A 175 21.81 11.07 12.68
N GLN A 176 20.69 11.45 13.27
CA GLN A 176 19.80 10.52 13.96
C GLN A 176 18.87 9.74 13.00
N LYS A 177 18.31 10.42 12.01
CA LYS A 177 17.34 9.84 11.05
C LYS A 177 17.36 10.63 9.75
N ASN A 178 17.39 9.91 8.63
CA ASN A 178 17.26 10.54 7.33
C ASN A 178 15.83 11.08 7.12
N PRO A 179 15.61 12.42 7.07
CA PRO A 179 14.29 12.99 6.90
C PRO A 179 13.73 12.81 5.48
N LEU A 180 14.60 12.57 4.48
CA LEU A 180 14.20 12.40 3.09
C LEU A 180 13.17 11.28 2.94
N LYS A 181 13.38 10.15 3.65
CA LYS A 181 12.47 9.01 3.60
C LYS A 181 11.03 9.42 3.94
N ALA A 182 10.85 10.18 5.02
CA ALA A 182 9.52 10.59 5.47
C ALA A 182 8.87 11.63 4.53
N VAL A 183 9.66 12.61 4.04
CA VAL A 183 9.13 13.63 3.13
C VAL A 183 8.75 13.04 1.77
N PHE A 184 9.61 12.21 1.18
CA PHE A 184 9.31 11.52 -0.08
C PHE A 184 8.11 10.57 0.06
N GLN A 185 8.03 9.83 1.16
CA GLN A 185 6.86 9.00 1.47
C GLN A 185 5.58 9.83 1.56
N ALA A 186 5.61 10.99 2.23
CA ALA A 186 4.44 11.85 2.38
C ALA A 186 3.92 12.36 1.02
N ILE A 187 4.83 12.79 0.14
CA ILE A 187 4.50 13.25 -1.21
C ILE A 187 3.99 12.09 -2.06
N ARG A 188 4.64 10.93 -2.02
CA ARG A 188 4.24 9.73 -2.74
C ARG A 188 2.81 9.30 -2.39
N ILE A 189 2.50 9.26 -1.11
CA ILE A 189 1.16 8.92 -0.61
C ILE A 189 0.11 9.89 -1.16
N GLU A 190 0.43 11.18 -1.20
CA GLU A 190 -0.46 12.20 -1.77
C GLU A 190 -0.65 12.01 -3.28
N VAL A 191 0.44 11.81 -4.03
CA VAL A 191 0.39 11.57 -5.48
C VAL A 191 -0.52 10.41 -5.82
N ASN A 192 -0.43 9.32 -5.07
CA ASN A 192 -1.07 8.05 -5.41
C ASN A 192 -2.38 7.78 -4.65
N GLY A 193 -2.79 8.66 -3.73
CA GLY A 193 -4.01 8.50 -2.93
C GLY A 193 -3.99 7.24 -2.04
N GLU A 194 -2.80 6.79 -1.58
CA GLU A 194 -2.59 5.47 -0.99
C GLU A 194 -3.45 5.23 0.26
N LEU A 195 -3.54 6.21 1.16
CA LEU A 195 -4.31 6.08 2.40
C LEU A 195 -5.83 6.12 2.14
N GLU A 196 -6.28 6.91 1.19
CA GLU A 196 -7.69 6.95 0.79
C GLU A 196 -8.11 5.63 0.15
N SER A 197 -7.32 5.12 -0.79
CA SER A 197 -7.55 3.81 -1.41
C SER A 197 -7.60 2.69 -0.36
N LEU A 198 -6.68 2.70 0.63
CA LEU A 198 -6.68 1.75 1.74
C LEU A 198 -7.96 1.85 2.57
N GLN A 199 -8.39 3.07 2.93
CA GLN A 199 -9.60 3.28 3.71
C GLN A 199 -10.85 2.76 2.99
N VAL A 200 -10.98 3.06 1.69
CA VAL A 200 -12.10 2.60 0.86
C VAL A 200 -12.10 1.09 0.74
N MET A 201 -10.95 0.47 0.46
CA MET A 201 -10.80 -0.98 0.38
C MET A 201 -11.23 -1.66 1.68
N LEU A 202 -10.71 -1.20 2.82
CA LEU A 202 -11.06 -1.75 4.14
C LEU A 202 -12.56 -1.73 4.40
N SER A 203 -13.27 -0.66 4.03
CA SER A 203 -14.72 -0.54 4.25
C SER A 203 -15.57 -1.55 3.46
N LYS A 204 -14.99 -2.22 2.46
CA LYS A 204 -15.67 -3.12 1.53
C LYS A 204 -15.31 -4.60 1.73
N VAL A 205 -14.12 -4.92 2.25
CA VAL A 205 -13.56 -6.29 2.28
C VAL A 205 -14.42 -7.29 3.02
N ASP A 206 -15.05 -6.90 4.13
CA ASP A 206 -15.87 -7.81 4.93
C ASP A 206 -17.08 -8.34 4.16
N LYS A 207 -17.68 -7.53 3.32
CA LYS A 207 -18.87 -7.88 2.53
C LYS A 207 -18.56 -8.93 1.46
N ILE A 208 -17.32 -8.99 0.96
CA ILE A 208 -16.93 -9.87 -0.13
C ILE A 208 -16.25 -11.16 0.35
N LEU A 209 -15.74 -11.20 1.58
CA LEU A 209 -15.13 -12.41 2.13
C LEU A 209 -16.19 -13.48 2.43
N ASN A 210 -15.90 -14.69 1.97
CA ASN A 210 -16.59 -15.90 2.38
C ASN A 210 -16.35 -16.22 3.86
N LYS A 211 -17.21 -17.03 4.46
CA LYS A 211 -16.92 -17.68 5.72
C LYS A 211 -15.61 -18.47 5.63
N ASN A 212 -14.79 -18.37 6.63
CA ASN A 212 -13.40 -18.85 6.69
C ASN A 212 -12.44 -18.17 5.72
N GLY A 213 -12.90 -17.18 4.94
CA GLY A 213 -12.05 -16.36 4.10
C GLY A 213 -11.05 -15.54 4.91
N ILE A 214 -9.91 -15.26 4.31
CA ILE A 214 -8.79 -14.56 4.97
C ILE A 214 -8.43 -13.30 4.20
N LEU A 215 -8.42 -12.17 4.91
CA LEU A 215 -7.77 -10.95 4.49
C LEU A 215 -6.35 -10.91 5.07
N ALA A 216 -5.34 -10.75 4.23
CA ALA A 216 -3.94 -10.59 4.60
C ALA A 216 -3.42 -9.25 4.07
N ILE A 217 -2.94 -8.37 4.95
CA ILE A 217 -2.41 -7.06 4.56
C ILE A 217 -1.00 -6.90 5.11
N ILE A 218 -0.05 -6.56 4.23
CA ILE A 218 1.32 -6.20 4.58
C ILE A 218 1.42 -4.68 4.52
N SER A 219 1.83 -4.06 5.60
CA SER A 219 2.07 -2.61 5.72
C SER A 219 3.53 -2.32 6.03
N PHE A 220 4.05 -1.18 5.56
CA PHE A 220 5.45 -0.79 5.71
C PHE A 220 5.67 0.44 6.58
N HIS A 221 4.62 1.12 6.99
CA HIS A 221 4.72 2.26 7.91
C HIS A 221 3.57 2.30 8.93
N SER A 222 3.81 3.05 9.99
CA SER A 222 2.93 3.11 11.17
C SER A 222 1.52 3.63 10.89
N ILE A 223 1.35 4.48 9.88
CA ILE A 223 0.04 5.07 9.55
C ILE A 223 -0.86 4.02 8.91
N GLU A 224 -0.37 3.25 7.92
CA GLU A 224 -1.08 2.10 7.36
C GLU A 224 -1.42 1.09 8.45
N ASP A 225 -0.42 0.68 9.24
CA ASP A 225 -0.60 -0.31 10.30
C ASP A 225 -1.66 0.12 11.33
N LYS A 226 -1.70 1.42 11.66
CA LYS A 226 -2.71 2.00 12.55
C LYS A 226 -4.12 1.94 11.92
N MET A 227 -4.25 2.27 10.64
CA MET A 227 -5.54 2.22 9.93
C MET A 227 -6.09 0.80 9.90
N ILE A 228 -5.27 -0.18 9.51
CA ILE A 228 -5.63 -1.61 9.46
C ILE A 228 -6.02 -2.11 10.86
N LYS A 229 -5.22 -1.79 11.88
CA LYS A 229 -5.51 -2.16 13.27
C LYS A 229 -6.84 -1.57 13.74
N THR A 230 -7.10 -0.29 13.44
CA THR A 230 -8.34 0.39 13.84
C THR A 230 -9.54 -0.28 13.19
N PHE A 231 -9.47 -0.56 11.90
CA PHE A 231 -10.53 -1.27 11.18
C PHE A 231 -10.76 -2.69 11.73
N PHE A 232 -9.71 -3.48 11.95
CA PHE A 232 -9.86 -4.83 12.51
C PHE A 232 -10.47 -4.82 13.91
N ASN A 233 -10.14 -3.80 14.71
CA ASN A 233 -10.72 -3.65 16.04
C ASN A 233 -12.20 -3.22 16.00
N SER A 234 -12.61 -2.38 15.03
CA SER A 234 -14.03 -2.00 14.90
C SER A 234 -14.93 -3.20 14.62
N LEU A 235 -14.48 -4.13 13.78
CA LEU A 235 -15.21 -5.37 13.51
C LEU A 235 -15.38 -6.25 14.75
N LYS A 236 -14.42 -6.23 15.70
CA LYS A 236 -14.57 -6.92 16.99
C LYS A 236 -15.57 -6.24 17.92
N LEU A 237 -15.61 -4.90 17.92
CA LEU A 237 -16.47 -4.13 18.80
C LEU A 237 -17.94 -4.23 18.43
N GLU A 238 -18.26 -4.33 17.13
CA GLU A 238 -19.63 -4.51 16.66
C GLU A 238 -20.28 -5.78 17.21
N THR A 239 -19.48 -6.78 17.59
CA THR A 239 -19.94 -8.01 18.24
C THR A 239 -20.07 -7.92 19.76
N SER A 240 -19.57 -6.82 20.37
CA SER A 240 -19.40 -6.68 21.85
C SER A 240 -20.43 -5.78 22.54
N THR A 241 -21.50 -5.36 21.88
CA THR A 241 -22.43 -4.32 22.40
C THR A 241 -23.33 -4.74 23.57
N TYR A 242 -23.30 -5.99 24.05
CA TYR A 242 -24.10 -6.41 25.20
C TYR A 242 -23.22 -6.95 26.34
N LYS A 243 -23.31 -6.28 27.50
CA LYS A 243 -22.74 -6.73 28.79
C LYS A 243 -23.57 -7.92 29.41
N LEU A 244 -23.87 -8.91 28.62
CA LEU A 244 -24.52 -10.13 29.13
C LEU A 244 -23.49 -11.25 29.27
N PRO A 245 -23.58 -12.13 30.28
CA PRO A 245 -22.63 -13.25 30.46
C PRO A 245 -22.94 -14.42 29.50
N ILE A 246 -23.07 -14.11 28.21
CA ILE A 246 -23.22 -15.11 27.17
C ILE A 246 -21.84 -15.27 26.53
N GLN A 247 -21.36 -16.49 26.32
CA GLN A 247 -20.17 -16.77 25.50
C GLN A 247 -20.43 -16.22 24.10
N MET A 248 -19.85 -15.04 23.82
CA MET A 248 -19.99 -14.42 22.49
C MET A 248 -19.12 -15.20 21.52
N GLN A 249 -19.75 -15.68 20.45
CA GLN A 249 -19.03 -16.32 19.35
C GLN A 249 -18.13 -15.28 18.68
N GLU A 250 -16.81 -15.55 18.61
CA GLU A 250 -15.89 -14.66 17.88
C GLU A 250 -16.24 -14.71 16.39
N ASN A 251 -16.61 -13.55 15.82
CA ASN A 251 -16.93 -13.44 14.40
C ASN A 251 -15.66 -13.35 13.53
N TYR A 252 -14.55 -12.93 14.12
CA TYR A 252 -13.28 -12.73 13.41
C TYR A 252 -12.09 -13.20 14.24
N LYS A 253 -11.15 -13.88 13.59
CA LYS A 253 -9.86 -14.22 14.17
C LYS A 253 -8.79 -13.30 13.57
N ILE A 254 -8.16 -12.50 14.43
CA ILE A 254 -7.15 -11.51 14.03
C ILE A 254 -5.77 -11.96 14.51
N LYS A 255 -4.77 -11.84 13.62
CA LYS A 255 -3.36 -12.08 13.97
C LYS A 255 -2.51 -10.92 13.47
N LYS A 256 -1.42 -10.66 14.20
CA LYS A 256 -0.31 -9.79 13.78
C LYS A 256 0.95 -10.62 13.72
N ILE A 257 1.66 -10.53 12.61
CA ILE A 257 2.94 -11.21 12.39
C ILE A 257 3.96 -10.15 12.03
N ILE A 258 5.07 -10.12 12.74
CA ILE A 258 6.23 -9.26 12.47
C ILE A 258 7.30 -10.07 11.75
N VAL A 259 8.06 -9.38 10.92
CA VAL A 259 9.16 -9.98 10.15
C VAL A 259 10.18 -10.62 11.10
N SER A 260 10.62 -11.83 10.78
CA SER A 260 11.67 -12.52 11.53
C SER A 260 13.02 -11.81 11.35
N ASP A 261 13.93 -12.00 12.31
CA ASP A 261 15.27 -11.41 12.20
C ASP A 261 16.08 -12.02 11.04
N GLN A 262 15.83 -13.28 10.72
CA GLN A 262 16.39 -13.90 9.52
C GLN A 262 15.96 -13.19 8.25
N GLU A 263 14.67 -12.93 8.07
CA GLU A 263 14.14 -12.22 6.90
C GLU A 263 14.67 -10.77 6.83
N LYS A 264 14.75 -10.06 7.97
CA LYS A 264 15.32 -8.70 8.01
C LYS A 264 16.78 -8.63 7.57
N ASN A 265 17.53 -9.70 7.74
CA ASN A 265 18.94 -9.78 7.36
C ASN A 265 19.12 -10.10 5.88
N THR A 266 18.25 -10.93 5.32
CA THR A 266 18.28 -11.33 3.90
C THR A 266 17.57 -10.32 3.00
N ASN A 267 16.47 -9.74 3.48
CA ASN A 267 15.66 -8.79 2.74
C ASN A 267 15.57 -7.44 3.48
N TYR A 268 16.45 -6.52 3.12
CA TYR A 268 16.48 -5.18 3.75
C TYR A 268 15.15 -4.43 3.64
N ARG A 269 14.39 -4.63 2.56
CA ARG A 269 13.12 -3.95 2.30
C ARG A 269 12.00 -4.44 3.21
N SER A 270 12.08 -5.66 3.73
CA SER A 270 11.10 -6.24 4.66
C SER A 270 11.18 -5.70 6.10
N ARG A 271 12.24 -4.97 6.46
CA ARG A 271 12.52 -4.58 7.86
C ARG A 271 11.39 -3.83 8.57
N SER A 272 10.59 -3.07 7.84
CA SER A 272 9.45 -2.33 8.39
C SER A 272 8.11 -3.02 8.15
N ALA A 273 8.10 -4.19 7.50
CA ALA A 273 6.87 -4.89 7.16
C ALA A 273 6.16 -5.43 8.41
N THR A 274 4.85 -5.30 8.42
CA THR A 274 3.96 -5.92 9.40
C THR A 274 2.83 -6.59 8.64
N LEU A 275 2.68 -7.91 8.81
CA LEU A 275 1.55 -8.65 8.26
C LEU A 275 0.42 -8.69 9.30
N ARG A 276 -0.76 -8.23 8.91
CA ARG A 276 -2.00 -8.43 9.67
C ARG A 276 -2.95 -9.32 8.89
N THR A 277 -3.53 -10.29 9.58
CA THR A 277 -4.56 -11.15 9.00
C THR A 277 -5.85 -11.07 9.80
N LEU A 278 -6.97 -11.11 9.06
CA LEU A 278 -8.31 -11.24 9.58
C LEU A 278 -8.97 -12.44 8.90
N GLN A 279 -9.42 -13.40 9.68
CA GLN A 279 -10.23 -14.52 9.19
C GLN A 279 -11.68 -14.31 9.62
N LYS A 280 -12.60 -14.33 8.67
CA LYS A 280 -14.04 -14.25 8.92
C LYS A 280 -14.56 -15.63 9.32
N LEU A 281 -15.22 -15.75 10.48
CA LEU A 281 -15.70 -17.03 11.04
C LEU A 281 -17.20 -17.27 10.82
N ILE A 282 -17.93 -16.22 10.43
CA ILE A 282 -19.38 -16.22 10.19
C ILE A 282 -19.70 -15.85 8.75
N ASP A 283 -20.94 -16.05 8.33
CA ASP A 283 -21.47 -15.61 7.02
C ASP A 283 -21.87 -14.12 7.03
#